data_fd9dc0aca0f873489d94d8610cb7e6de
#
_entry.id   fd9dc0aca0f873489d94d8610cb7e6de
#
_cell.length_a   1.000
_cell.length_b   1.000
_cell.length_c   1.000
_cell.angle_alpha   90.00
_cell.angle_beta   90.00
_cell.angle_gamma   90.00
#
_symmetry.space_group_name_H-M   'P 1'
#
loop_
_entity.id
_entity.type
_entity.pdbx_description
1 polymer ?
#
loop_
_entity_poly.entity_id
_entity_poly.type
_entity_poly.pdbx_seq_one_letter_code
_entity_poly.pdbx_strand_id
1 'polypeptide(L)'
;MKTLTMLFALLLAGCAGKQATTSESTPAPGPGQSAVQDDISQRNVVQVAVGSADHTTLVTALKTAEYVDVLSNAGPFTVFAPVNAAFDKLPAGTVEGLLKPESRDALRNILEYHVSVGVYKLENLQDGQKINQVNLDDIVIGVKDGKYTINGAAVIGSVPASNGIIHVIDAVLLPPQK
;
A
#
# COMPACT_ATOMS: atom_id res chain seq x y z
N MET A 1 34.73 68.34 13.29
CA MET A 1 34.45 69.24 12.14
C MET A 1 33.30 68.65 11.34
N LYS A 2 32.27 69.45 11.23
CA LYS A 2 31.14 69.46 10.26
C LYS A 2 30.13 68.31 10.33
N THR A 3 29.15 68.46 11.16
CA THR A 3 27.69 68.68 10.92
C THR A 3 27.22 68.51 9.49
N LEU A 4 26.30 67.60 9.26
CA LEU A 4 25.21 67.85 8.33
C LEU A 4 23.95 67.06 8.74
N THR A 5 23.09 67.82 9.32
CA THR A 5 21.68 67.54 9.59
C THR A 5 20.94 67.54 8.27
N MET A 6 20.16 66.48 7.97
CA MET A 6 19.11 66.61 6.97
C MET A 6 17.82 65.90 7.45
N LEU A 7 16.93 66.77 7.84
CA LEU A 7 15.52 66.63 8.14
C LEU A 7 14.81 66.21 6.84
N PHE A 8 14.04 65.14 6.86
CA PHE A 8 13.04 64.93 5.83
C PHE A 8 11.72 64.45 6.42
N ALA A 9 10.72 65.15 6.02
CA ALA A 9 9.37 65.22 6.54
C ALA A 9 8.53 63.94 6.29
N LEU A 10 7.76 63.72 7.27
CA LEU A 10 6.39 63.16 7.38
C LEU A 10 5.55 63.15 6.10
N LEU A 11 5.15 61.95 5.65
CA LEU A 11 3.93 61.77 4.85
C LEU A 11 3.20 60.50 5.34
N LEU A 12 2.14 60.73 6.09
CA LEU A 12 1.11 59.77 6.42
C LEU A 12 0.30 59.44 5.16
N ALA A 13 0.36 58.21 4.67
CA ALA A 13 -0.64 57.68 3.79
C ALA A 13 -1.19 56.41 4.41
N GLY A 14 -2.42 56.51 4.94
CA GLY A 14 -3.20 55.38 5.43
C GLY A 14 -3.55 54.45 4.27
N CYS A 15 -3.17 53.17 4.42
CA CYS A 15 -3.76 52.11 3.66
C CYS A 15 -4.49 51.19 4.68
N ALA A 16 -5.81 51.25 4.59
CA ALA A 16 -6.70 50.30 5.27
C ALA A 16 -6.40 48.88 4.74
N GLY A 17 -5.59 48.14 5.45
CA GLY A 17 -5.35 46.74 5.22
C GLY A 17 -6.56 45.95 5.72
N LYS A 18 -7.33 45.47 4.78
CA LYS A 18 -8.42 44.51 4.95
C LYS A 18 -7.84 43.26 5.62
N GLN A 19 -8.13 43.06 6.90
CA GLN A 19 -7.83 41.82 7.61
C GLN A 19 -8.65 40.70 6.95
N ALA A 20 -8.01 39.84 6.17
CA ALA A 20 -8.55 38.56 5.81
C ALA A 20 -8.52 37.69 7.09
N THR A 21 -9.68 37.47 7.68
CA THR A 21 -9.90 36.44 8.69
C THR A 21 -9.66 35.10 8.02
N THR A 22 -8.48 34.55 8.17
CA THR A 22 -8.21 33.13 7.86
C THR A 22 -8.95 32.34 8.93
N SER A 23 -10.15 31.88 8.61
CA SER A 23 -10.82 30.84 9.35
C SER A 23 -10.00 29.57 9.16
N GLU A 24 -9.23 29.23 10.16
CA GLU A 24 -8.55 27.95 10.30
C GLU A 24 -9.64 26.89 10.48
N SER A 25 -10.14 26.38 9.35
CA SER A 25 -10.96 25.19 9.34
C SER A 25 -10.02 24.04 9.64
N THR A 26 -10.09 23.50 10.85
CA THR A 26 -9.56 22.18 11.18
C THR A 26 -10.09 21.20 10.13
N PRO A 27 -9.25 20.56 9.29
CA PRO A 27 -9.76 19.58 8.35
C PRO A 27 -10.35 18.43 9.18
N ALA A 28 -11.61 18.10 8.90
CA ALA A 28 -12.18 16.85 9.35
C ALA A 28 -11.23 15.70 8.97
N PRO A 29 -11.13 14.60 9.74
CA PRO A 29 -10.34 13.45 9.35
C PRO A 29 -10.84 13.01 7.98
N GLY A 30 -10.03 13.30 6.94
CA GLY A 30 -10.33 12.95 5.58
C GLY A 30 -10.24 11.44 5.40
N PRO A 31 -10.83 10.89 4.33
CA PRO A 31 -10.62 9.50 3.97
C PRO A 31 -9.11 9.25 3.86
N GLY A 32 -8.66 8.08 4.32
CA GLY A 32 -7.24 7.72 4.34
C GLY A 32 -6.56 7.81 2.96
N GLN A 33 -5.28 7.49 2.91
CA GLN A 33 -4.43 7.56 1.70
C GLN A 33 -5.03 6.84 0.47
N SER A 34 -5.93 5.89 0.69
CA SER A 34 -6.65 5.17 -0.37
C SER A 34 -7.57 6.04 -1.22
N ALA A 35 -8.02 7.19 -0.69
CA ALA A 35 -8.92 8.11 -1.39
C ALA A 35 -8.18 9.18 -2.22
N VAL A 36 -6.86 9.29 -2.08
CA VAL A 36 -6.06 10.21 -2.87
C VAL A 36 -5.88 9.65 -4.28
N GLN A 37 -6.49 10.30 -5.27
CA GLN A 37 -6.27 10.02 -6.68
C GLN A 37 -5.34 11.10 -7.24
N ASP A 38 -4.18 10.68 -7.70
CA ASP A 38 -3.21 11.54 -8.36
C ASP A 38 -2.97 11.01 -9.78
N ASP A 39 -3.42 11.75 -10.77
CA ASP A 39 -3.33 11.37 -12.19
C ASP A 39 -1.90 11.47 -12.74
N ILE A 40 -0.98 12.09 -12.00
CA ILE A 40 0.39 12.38 -12.43
C ILE A 40 1.39 11.41 -11.78
N SER A 41 1.11 10.93 -10.57
CA SER A 41 1.97 10.00 -9.84
C SER A 41 1.76 8.55 -10.27
N GLN A 42 2.81 7.74 -10.16
CA GLN A 42 2.66 6.30 -10.31
C GLN A 42 1.68 5.76 -9.24
N ARG A 43 0.80 4.87 -9.67
CA ARG A 43 -0.19 4.26 -8.78
C ARG A 43 0.49 3.49 -7.65
N ASN A 44 -0.04 3.60 -6.44
CA ASN A 44 0.39 2.76 -5.32
C ASN A 44 -0.07 1.30 -5.49
N VAL A 45 0.44 0.39 -4.66
CA VAL A 45 0.14 -1.06 -4.73
C VAL A 45 -1.37 -1.34 -4.67
N VAL A 46 -2.14 -0.58 -3.89
CA VAL A 46 -3.59 -0.75 -3.80
C VAL A 46 -4.29 -0.28 -5.07
N GLN A 47 -3.91 0.89 -5.60
CA GLN A 47 -4.50 1.44 -6.84
C GLN A 47 -4.22 0.54 -8.05
N VAL A 48 -3.04 -0.09 -8.10
CA VAL A 48 -2.69 -1.08 -9.12
C VAL A 48 -3.60 -2.30 -8.99
N ALA A 49 -3.78 -2.83 -7.78
CA ALA A 49 -4.65 -3.99 -7.53
C ALA A 49 -6.12 -3.68 -7.85
N VAL A 50 -6.63 -2.51 -7.45
CA VAL A 50 -8.02 -2.06 -7.75
C VAL A 50 -8.25 -1.89 -9.25
N GLY A 51 -7.24 -1.45 -9.99
CA GLY A 51 -7.32 -1.29 -11.45
C GLY A 51 -7.24 -2.61 -12.24
N SER A 52 -7.01 -3.73 -11.56
CA SER A 52 -6.89 -5.05 -12.20
C SER A 52 -8.16 -5.89 -12.02
N ALA A 53 -8.72 -6.36 -13.12
CA ALA A 53 -9.88 -7.27 -13.10
C ALA A 53 -9.58 -8.64 -12.47
N ASP A 54 -8.30 -9.03 -12.45
CA ASP A 54 -7.87 -10.33 -11.92
C ASP A 54 -7.71 -10.37 -10.40
N HIS A 55 -7.84 -9.22 -9.71
CA HIS A 55 -7.61 -9.08 -8.27
C HIS A 55 -8.83 -8.59 -7.49
N THR A 56 -10.03 -8.74 -8.04
CA THR A 56 -11.27 -8.23 -7.41
C THR A 56 -11.56 -8.88 -6.06
N THR A 57 -11.28 -10.17 -5.91
CA THR A 57 -11.45 -10.90 -4.63
C THR A 57 -10.45 -10.39 -3.59
N LEU A 58 -9.19 -10.18 -3.97
CA LEU A 58 -8.17 -9.59 -3.09
C LEU A 58 -8.57 -8.18 -2.62
N VAL A 59 -9.04 -7.33 -3.53
CA VAL A 59 -9.50 -5.97 -3.20
C VAL A 59 -10.68 -6.00 -2.22
N THR A 60 -11.60 -6.94 -2.40
CA THR A 60 -12.72 -7.14 -1.47
C THR A 60 -12.21 -7.55 -0.08
N ALA A 61 -11.25 -8.48 -0.02
CA ALA A 61 -10.62 -8.91 1.22
C ALA A 61 -9.90 -7.75 1.94
N LEU A 62 -9.14 -6.93 1.21
CA LEU A 62 -8.47 -5.74 1.76
C LEU A 62 -9.45 -4.73 2.36
N LYS A 63 -10.59 -4.49 1.68
CA LYS A 63 -11.65 -3.61 2.17
C LYS A 63 -12.31 -4.17 3.43
N THR A 64 -12.65 -5.45 3.45
CA THR A 64 -13.28 -6.13 4.59
C THR A 64 -12.37 -6.15 5.83
N ALA A 65 -11.05 -6.31 5.62
CA ALA A 65 -10.06 -6.27 6.70
C ALA A 65 -9.69 -4.87 7.14
N GLU A 66 -10.19 -3.81 6.47
CA GLU A 66 -9.80 -2.41 6.70
C GLU A 66 -8.28 -2.20 6.55
N TYR A 67 -7.66 -2.91 5.61
CA TYR A 67 -6.21 -2.93 5.42
C TYR A 67 -5.74 -2.07 4.24
N VAL A 68 -6.67 -1.45 3.52
CA VAL A 68 -6.42 -0.63 2.33
C VAL A 68 -5.53 0.57 2.64
N ASP A 69 -5.83 1.31 3.72
CA ASP A 69 -5.07 2.51 4.10
C ASP A 69 -3.65 2.17 4.53
N VAL A 70 -3.44 1.04 5.19
CA VAL A 70 -2.10 0.57 5.61
C VAL A 70 -1.20 0.37 4.39
N LEU A 71 -1.70 -0.27 3.33
CA LEU A 71 -0.95 -0.52 2.10
C LEU A 71 -0.88 0.70 1.17
N SER A 72 -1.72 1.71 1.40
CA SER A 72 -1.68 2.97 0.65
C SER A 72 -0.62 3.94 1.16
N ASN A 73 -0.08 3.72 2.37
CA ASN A 73 0.96 4.55 2.96
C ASN A 73 2.27 4.50 2.16
N ALA A 74 3.07 5.56 2.34
CA ALA A 74 4.42 5.61 1.79
C ALA A 74 5.32 4.64 2.57
N GLY A 75 5.68 3.53 1.95
CA GLY A 75 6.64 2.59 2.52
C GLY A 75 7.21 1.72 1.42
N PRO A 76 8.35 1.10 1.58
CA PRO A 76 8.73 0.07 0.64
C PRO A 76 7.93 -1.20 0.96
N PHE A 77 6.97 -1.56 0.09
CA PHE A 77 6.19 -2.79 0.22
C PHE A 77 6.45 -3.76 -0.93
N THR A 78 6.47 -5.04 -0.62
CA THR A 78 6.30 -6.10 -1.61
C THR A 78 5.00 -6.83 -1.28
N VAL A 79 4.08 -6.83 -2.23
CA VAL A 79 2.77 -7.46 -2.09
C VAL A 79 2.71 -8.67 -3.02
N PHE A 80 2.42 -9.84 -2.44
CA PHE A 80 2.16 -11.07 -3.19
C PHE A 80 0.65 -11.15 -3.45
N ALA A 81 0.22 -10.78 -4.66
CA ALA A 81 -1.18 -10.64 -5.02
C ALA A 81 -1.71 -11.90 -5.72
N PRO A 82 -2.54 -12.71 -5.06
CA PRO A 82 -3.17 -13.86 -5.70
C PRO A 82 -4.26 -13.40 -6.67
N VAL A 83 -4.30 -14.02 -7.84
CA VAL A 83 -5.37 -13.80 -8.83
C VAL A 83 -6.70 -14.42 -8.35
N ASN A 84 -7.83 -13.99 -8.93
CA ASN A 84 -9.14 -14.56 -8.59
C ASN A 84 -9.16 -16.09 -8.66
N ALA A 85 -8.58 -16.68 -9.71
CA ALA A 85 -8.46 -18.12 -9.88
C ALA A 85 -7.63 -18.82 -8.77
N ALA A 86 -6.79 -18.08 -8.02
CA ALA A 86 -6.08 -18.61 -6.86
C ALA A 86 -7.03 -18.87 -5.67
N PHE A 87 -8.04 -18.03 -5.52
CA PHE A 87 -9.07 -18.22 -4.48
C PHE A 87 -10.01 -19.38 -4.82
N ASP A 88 -10.25 -19.66 -6.10
CA ASP A 88 -11.06 -20.79 -6.54
C ASP A 88 -10.41 -22.15 -6.21
N LYS A 89 -9.09 -22.17 -5.99
CA LYS A 89 -8.35 -23.37 -5.55
C LYS A 89 -8.52 -23.67 -4.05
N LEU A 90 -9.05 -22.72 -3.28
CA LEU A 90 -9.32 -22.95 -1.85
C LEU A 90 -10.57 -23.81 -1.66
N PRO A 91 -10.66 -24.54 -0.52
CA PRO A 91 -11.87 -25.27 -0.20
C PRO A 91 -13.12 -24.36 -0.24
N ALA A 92 -14.22 -24.92 -0.77
CA ALA A 92 -15.48 -24.17 -0.87
C ALA A 92 -15.92 -23.61 0.48
N GLY A 93 -16.35 -22.36 0.51
CA GLY A 93 -16.75 -21.66 1.73
C GLY A 93 -15.60 -21.05 2.55
N THR A 94 -14.33 -21.32 2.23
CA THR A 94 -13.19 -20.74 2.98
C THR A 94 -13.14 -19.23 2.78
N VAL A 95 -13.23 -18.75 1.54
CA VAL A 95 -13.22 -17.32 1.22
C VAL A 95 -14.41 -16.61 1.86
N GLU A 96 -15.61 -17.18 1.72
CA GLU A 96 -16.84 -16.64 2.32
C GLU A 96 -16.76 -16.61 3.85
N GLY A 97 -16.16 -17.66 4.45
CA GLY A 97 -15.92 -17.72 5.88
C GLY A 97 -14.97 -16.62 6.37
N LEU A 98 -13.89 -16.38 5.63
CA LEU A 98 -12.90 -15.34 5.95
C LEU A 98 -13.43 -13.90 5.76
N LEU A 99 -14.39 -13.72 4.86
CA LEU A 99 -15.01 -12.40 4.64
C LEU A 99 -16.05 -12.03 5.71
N LYS A 100 -16.38 -12.94 6.63
CA LYS A 100 -17.30 -12.65 7.74
C LYS A 100 -16.64 -11.72 8.76
N PRO A 101 -17.43 -10.87 9.44
CA PRO A 101 -16.92 -9.97 10.47
C PRO A 101 -16.18 -10.68 11.60
N GLU A 102 -16.63 -11.90 11.96
CA GLU A 102 -16.04 -12.72 13.04
C GLU A 102 -14.64 -13.23 12.66
N SER A 103 -14.33 -13.30 11.37
CA SER A 103 -13.05 -13.81 10.84
C SER A 103 -12.09 -12.69 10.43
N ARG A 104 -12.39 -11.43 10.76
CA ARG A 104 -11.58 -10.25 10.35
C ARG A 104 -10.11 -10.39 10.75
N ASP A 105 -9.83 -10.83 11.96
CA ASP A 105 -8.45 -10.98 12.46
C ASP A 105 -7.71 -12.09 11.71
N ALA A 106 -8.39 -13.21 11.41
CA ALA A 106 -7.82 -14.27 10.59
C ALA A 106 -7.55 -13.81 9.16
N LEU A 107 -8.48 -13.06 8.56
CA LEU A 107 -8.32 -12.46 7.24
C LEU A 107 -7.15 -11.48 7.22
N ARG A 108 -7.03 -10.63 8.23
CA ARG A 108 -5.93 -9.68 8.39
C ARG A 108 -4.59 -10.40 8.48
N ASN A 109 -4.48 -11.43 9.31
CA ASN A 109 -3.25 -12.23 9.42
C ASN A 109 -2.85 -12.86 8.07
N ILE A 110 -3.81 -13.35 7.29
CA ILE A 110 -3.56 -13.87 5.94
C ILE A 110 -3.06 -12.74 5.02
N LEU A 111 -3.69 -11.57 5.05
CA LEU A 111 -3.26 -10.42 4.24
C LEU A 111 -1.86 -9.94 4.63
N GLU A 112 -1.55 -9.91 5.92
CA GLU A 112 -0.22 -9.57 6.44
C GLU A 112 0.84 -10.61 6.02
N TYR A 113 0.45 -11.87 5.85
CA TYR A 113 1.32 -12.92 5.30
C TYR A 113 1.59 -12.76 3.80
N HIS A 114 0.79 -11.97 3.09
CA HIS A 114 1.02 -11.63 1.69
C HIS A 114 1.80 -10.32 1.50
N VAL A 115 2.23 -9.68 2.59
CA VAL A 115 2.91 -8.40 2.53
C VAL A 115 4.25 -8.48 3.25
N SER A 116 5.29 -8.03 2.59
CA SER A 116 6.63 -7.87 3.18
C SER A 116 7.04 -6.40 3.16
N VAL A 117 7.77 -5.99 4.20
CA VAL A 117 8.38 -4.66 4.27
C VAL A 117 9.71 -4.69 3.51
N GLY A 118 9.77 -3.95 2.42
CA GLY A 118 10.92 -3.92 1.52
C GLY A 118 10.51 -4.04 0.06
N VAL A 119 11.41 -3.72 -0.85
CA VAL A 119 11.22 -3.95 -2.29
C VAL A 119 12.06 -5.15 -2.72
N TYR A 120 11.42 -6.27 -2.92
CA TYR A 120 12.06 -7.52 -3.36
C TYR A 120 11.77 -7.74 -4.83
N LYS A 121 12.71 -7.34 -5.68
CA LYS A 121 12.61 -7.62 -7.13
C LYS A 121 12.96 -9.07 -7.41
N LEU A 122 12.25 -9.73 -8.34
CA LEU A 122 12.48 -11.14 -8.67
C LEU A 122 13.93 -11.43 -9.05
N GLU A 123 14.56 -10.55 -9.81
CA GLU A 123 15.94 -10.66 -10.26
C GLU A 123 16.98 -10.77 -9.12
N ASN A 124 16.61 -10.30 -7.91
CA ASN A 124 17.47 -10.30 -6.73
C ASN A 124 17.14 -11.45 -5.76
N LEU A 125 16.11 -12.25 -6.05
CA LEU A 125 15.70 -13.36 -5.21
C LEU A 125 16.50 -14.63 -5.52
N GLN A 126 16.82 -15.38 -4.48
CA GLN A 126 17.59 -16.61 -4.58
C GLN A 126 16.74 -17.81 -4.14
N ASP A 127 17.07 -18.97 -4.71
CA ASP A 127 16.42 -20.23 -4.31
C ASP A 127 16.69 -20.54 -2.82
N GLY A 128 15.64 -20.94 -2.11
CA GLY A 128 15.70 -21.19 -0.67
C GLY A 128 15.74 -19.93 0.21
N GLN A 129 15.74 -18.73 -0.38
CA GLN A 129 15.72 -17.48 0.39
C GLN A 129 14.43 -17.36 1.21
N LYS A 130 14.57 -16.98 2.47
CA LYS A 130 13.46 -16.66 3.35
C LYS A 130 13.24 -15.15 3.40
N ILE A 131 11.98 -14.75 3.32
CA ILE A 131 11.57 -13.36 3.45
C ILE A 131 10.51 -13.29 4.56
N ASN A 132 10.78 -12.44 5.56
CA ASN A 132 9.86 -12.22 6.66
C ASN A 132 8.67 -11.35 6.20
N GLN A 133 7.48 -11.75 6.60
CA GLN A 133 6.24 -11.06 6.29
C GLN A 133 5.81 -10.15 7.43
N VAL A 134 4.81 -9.31 7.19
CA VAL A 134 4.28 -8.37 8.21
C VAL A 134 3.74 -9.09 9.44
N ASN A 135 3.18 -10.29 9.27
CA ASN A 135 2.71 -11.14 10.38
C ASN A 135 3.82 -11.88 11.12
N LEU A 136 5.10 -11.61 10.80
CA LEU A 136 6.32 -12.21 11.39
C LEU A 136 6.57 -13.68 11.01
N ASP A 137 5.81 -14.24 10.11
CA ASP A 137 6.10 -15.57 9.53
C ASP A 137 6.96 -15.42 8.27
N ASP A 138 7.72 -16.45 7.93
CA ASP A 138 8.59 -16.45 6.75
C ASP A 138 7.90 -17.12 5.55
N ILE A 139 8.15 -16.58 4.37
CA ILE A 139 7.94 -17.27 3.10
C ILE A 139 9.27 -17.77 2.56
N VAL A 140 9.23 -18.82 1.75
CA VAL A 140 10.40 -19.39 1.08
C VAL A 140 10.28 -19.16 -0.41
N ILE A 141 11.33 -18.58 -0.99
CA ILE A 141 11.45 -18.39 -2.42
C ILE A 141 11.99 -19.67 -3.06
N GLY A 142 11.35 -20.14 -4.11
CA GLY A 142 11.89 -21.17 -4.96
C GLY A 142 12.25 -20.59 -6.33
N VAL A 143 13.42 -20.95 -6.85
CA VAL A 143 13.85 -20.56 -8.21
C VAL A 143 14.23 -21.82 -8.98
N LYS A 144 13.48 -22.13 -10.02
CA LYS A 144 13.75 -23.27 -10.87
C LYS A 144 13.52 -22.92 -12.35
N ASP A 145 14.51 -23.19 -13.20
CA ASP A 145 14.44 -22.94 -14.63
C ASP A 145 14.00 -21.50 -14.99
N GLY A 146 14.46 -20.51 -14.21
CA GLY A 146 14.08 -19.10 -14.37
C GLY A 146 12.66 -18.75 -13.91
N LYS A 147 11.95 -19.70 -13.31
CA LYS A 147 10.62 -19.50 -12.73
C LYS A 147 10.73 -19.32 -11.21
N TYR A 148 10.01 -18.33 -10.70
CA TYR A 148 9.95 -18.03 -9.28
C TYR A 148 8.68 -18.60 -8.65
N THR A 149 8.84 -19.15 -7.48
CA THR A 149 7.72 -19.61 -6.65
C THR A 149 7.83 -19.05 -5.25
N ILE A 150 6.71 -18.84 -4.60
CA ILE A 150 6.59 -18.34 -3.23
C ILE A 150 5.82 -19.40 -2.42
N ASN A 151 6.48 -20.12 -1.53
CA ASN A 151 5.88 -21.28 -0.85
C ASN A 151 5.19 -22.27 -1.81
N GLY A 152 5.72 -22.42 -3.02
CA GLY A 152 5.15 -23.27 -4.07
C GLY A 152 4.11 -22.60 -4.97
N ALA A 153 3.61 -21.40 -4.65
CA ALA A 153 2.77 -20.60 -5.53
C ALA A 153 3.64 -20.01 -6.66
N ALA A 154 3.26 -20.20 -7.91
CA ALA A 154 4.02 -19.67 -9.04
C ALA A 154 3.82 -18.16 -9.18
N VAL A 155 4.92 -17.43 -9.43
CA VAL A 155 4.85 -16.01 -9.76
C VAL A 155 4.55 -15.87 -11.25
N ILE A 156 3.42 -15.24 -11.57
CA ILE A 156 2.94 -15.04 -12.95
C ILE A 156 3.51 -13.74 -13.54
N GLY A 157 3.71 -12.73 -12.70
CA GLY A 157 4.18 -11.42 -13.14
C GLY A 157 4.56 -10.51 -11.98
N SER A 158 5.15 -9.37 -12.34
CA SER A 158 5.53 -8.33 -11.38
C SER A 158 5.14 -6.96 -11.92
N VAL A 159 4.55 -6.13 -11.08
CA VAL A 159 4.11 -4.78 -11.42
C VAL A 159 4.72 -3.81 -10.43
N PRO A 160 5.56 -2.86 -10.87
CA PRO A 160 6.07 -1.81 -9.99
C PRO A 160 4.95 -0.83 -9.61
N ALA A 161 5.04 -0.30 -8.40
CA ALA A 161 4.14 0.71 -7.88
C ALA A 161 4.93 1.83 -7.19
N SER A 162 4.30 2.98 -6.94
CA SER A 162 4.98 4.14 -6.34
C SER A 162 5.53 3.86 -4.93
N ASN A 163 4.87 3.00 -4.17
CA ASN A 163 5.23 2.65 -2.81
C ASN A 163 5.72 1.20 -2.66
N GLY A 164 6.06 0.52 -3.76
CA GLY A 164 6.57 -0.85 -3.69
C GLY A 164 6.49 -1.63 -4.99
N ILE A 165 6.34 -2.94 -4.87
CA ILE A 165 6.21 -3.87 -6.00
C ILE A 165 5.12 -4.90 -5.70
N ILE A 166 4.38 -5.30 -6.73
CA ILE A 166 3.39 -6.37 -6.66
C ILE A 166 3.90 -7.56 -7.44
N HIS A 167 3.93 -8.73 -6.82
CA HIS A 167 4.14 -10.01 -7.48
C HIS A 167 2.81 -10.74 -7.58
N VAL A 168 2.38 -10.99 -8.80
CA VAL A 168 1.14 -11.71 -9.07
C VAL A 168 1.41 -13.21 -8.94
N ILE A 169 0.63 -13.91 -8.11
CA ILE A 169 0.79 -15.33 -7.81
C ILE A 169 -0.48 -16.13 -8.14
N ASP A 170 -0.28 -17.40 -8.47
CA ASP A 170 -1.34 -18.32 -8.90
C ASP A 170 -2.02 -19.10 -7.77
N ALA A 171 -1.57 -18.91 -6.53
CA ALA A 171 -2.18 -19.53 -5.34
C ALA A 171 -2.15 -18.59 -4.15
N VAL A 172 -3.10 -18.75 -3.23
CA VAL A 172 -3.18 -17.98 -1.98
C VAL A 172 -2.18 -18.56 -0.98
N LEU A 173 -1.38 -17.69 -0.35
CA LEU A 173 -0.45 -18.07 0.70
C LEU A 173 -1.23 -18.20 2.02
N LEU A 174 -1.14 -19.34 2.67
CA LEU A 174 -1.72 -19.56 3.99
C LEU A 174 -0.60 -19.57 5.03
N PRO A 175 -0.72 -18.77 6.10
CA PRO A 175 0.25 -18.83 7.19
C PRO A 175 0.23 -20.20 7.86
N PRO A 176 1.37 -20.67 8.38
CA PRO A 176 1.42 -21.92 9.13
C PRO A 176 0.51 -21.81 10.35
N GLN A 177 -0.28 -22.85 10.59
CA GLN A 177 -1.11 -22.92 11.80
C GLN A 177 -0.19 -23.11 13.02
N LYS A 178 -0.26 -22.17 13.96
CA LYS A 178 0.46 -22.23 15.24
C LYS A 178 -0.35 -22.94 16.29
#